data_1da08c68c6cfc383f131d0a575798ab5
#
_entry.id   1da08c68c6cfc383f131d0a575798ab5
#
_cell.length_a   1.000
_cell.length_b   1.000
_cell.length_c   1.000
_cell.angle_alpha   90.00
_cell.angle_beta   90.00
_cell.angle_gamma   90.00
#
_symmetry.space_group_name_H-M   'P 1'
#
loop_
_entity.id
_entity.type
_entity.pdbx_description
1 polymer ?
#
loop_
_entity_poly.entity_id
_entity_poly.type
_entity_poly.pdbx_seq_one_letter_code
_entity_poly.pdbx_strand_id
1 'polypeptide(L)'
;MAIKYVPEPFRIKVVEPLRMLTHEEREVKIAEAKYNLFNLKGEDCYIDLLTDSGTNAMSQEQWAGVMRGDEAYAGASSYFKLMEAGKDIFGFGFIQPVHQGRAAEKVVFPLLLSEGKFAISNMFFDTTRAHVILSGARPIDCVVAEAKDPSKRAPFKGNMDIAKMEEVIKEKGPENIGLVVMTITNNSAGGQPVSMKNLREVSVLAKKYGIPMCIDAARYAENAHFIKRDEPEYKDVSIKDIVREMFSYGDLFTMSAKKDTIVNMGGLLGVKDADSPLVLKIKANCISYEGFFTYGGLAGRDMEALAIGLYEGIDENYLRYRIGQMEYLAARLDDAGIAYQSPVGGHGVFVDAAAMFPHIPYNEYPGQVLCVELYKEAGIRTCDIGSYMLGNDPDTGEQLKADFEFSRLAIPRRVYTQAHLDIMADALIAIKERAHTIKRGYKITWEPPILRHFQASLAPIE
;
A
#
# COMPACT_ATOMS: atom_id res chain seq x y z
N MET A 1 16.54 32.90 -6.29
CA MET A 1 15.66 32.29 -7.30
C MET A 1 14.87 31.20 -6.57
N ALA A 2 13.54 31.28 -6.58
CA ALA A 2 12.72 30.21 -5.98
C ALA A 2 12.84 28.97 -6.88
N ILE A 3 13.24 27.82 -6.29
CA ILE A 3 13.30 26.55 -7.01
C ILE A 3 11.86 26.13 -7.33
N LYS A 4 11.54 25.97 -8.60
CA LYS A 4 10.18 25.62 -9.08
C LYS A 4 9.83 24.16 -8.78
N TYR A 5 10.81 23.27 -8.74
CA TYR A 5 10.65 21.83 -8.53
C TYR A 5 11.38 21.38 -7.29
N VAL A 6 10.92 20.30 -6.65
CA VAL A 6 11.64 19.66 -5.56
C VAL A 6 12.72 18.76 -6.20
N PRO A 7 14.02 19.06 -5.98
CA PRO A 7 15.09 18.29 -6.60
C PRO A 7 15.29 16.94 -5.90
N GLU A 8 15.88 15.99 -6.64
CA GLU A 8 16.32 14.71 -6.11
C GLU A 8 17.41 14.92 -5.04
N PRO A 9 17.21 14.38 -3.80
CA PRO A 9 18.24 14.46 -2.76
C PRO A 9 19.29 13.34 -2.88
N PHE A 10 19.43 12.70 -4.06
CA PHE A 10 20.36 11.59 -4.31
C PHE A 10 20.93 11.65 -5.74
N ARG A 11 21.97 10.81 -5.99
CA ARG A 11 22.54 10.57 -7.32
C ARG A 11 22.35 9.11 -7.71
N ILE A 12 21.99 8.85 -8.97
CA ILE A 12 21.87 7.51 -9.52
C ILE A 12 23.25 6.96 -9.82
N LYS A 13 23.60 5.79 -9.27
CA LYS A 13 24.88 5.11 -9.48
C LYS A 13 24.75 3.72 -10.11
N VAL A 14 23.58 3.10 -10.00
CA VAL A 14 23.27 1.78 -10.57
C VAL A 14 22.09 1.95 -11.50
N VAL A 15 22.17 1.34 -12.68
CA VAL A 15 21.12 1.40 -13.71
C VAL A 15 20.74 -0.01 -14.15
N GLU A 16 19.46 -0.20 -14.45
CA GLU A 16 18.89 -1.41 -15.03
C GLU A 16 18.44 -1.08 -16.46
N PRO A 17 19.08 -1.67 -17.51
CA PRO A 17 18.66 -1.44 -18.89
C PRO A 17 17.25 -1.97 -19.13
N LEU A 18 16.42 -1.19 -19.81
CA LEU A 18 15.05 -1.54 -20.16
C LEU A 18 14.93 -1.90 -21.64
N ARG A 19 14.05 -2.86 -21.93
CA ARG A 19 13.64 -3.19 -23.30
C ARG A 19 12.52 -2.24 -23.74
N MET A 20 12.70 -1.63 -24.92
CA MET A 20 11.71 -0.73 -25.50
C MET A 20 10.91 -1.50 -26.57
N LEU A 21 9.67 -1.87 -26.26
CA LEU A 21 8.76 -2.53 -27.18
C LEU A 21 8.05 -1.51 -28.07
N THR A 22 7.79 -1.86 -29.34
CA THR A 22 6.89 -1.10 -30.21
C THR A 22 5.44 -1.23 -29.76
N HIS A 23 4.55 -0.41 -30.30
CA HIS A 23 3.11 -0.50 -30.01
C HIS A 23 2.54 -1.89 -30.39
N GLU A 24 2.89 -2.37 -31.56
CA GLU A 24 2.46 -3.67 -32.08
C GLU A 24 2.96 -4.84 -31.20
N GLU A 25 4.22 -4.78 -30.76
CA GLU A 25 4.76 -5.78 -29.83
C GLU A 25 3.98 -5.76 -28.49
N ARG A 26 3.64 -4.58 -27.97
CA ARG A 26 2.85 -4.47 -26.73
C ARG A 26 1.43 -5.02 -26.86
N GLU A 27 0.77 -4.82 -28.02
CA GLU A 27 -0.54 -5.43 -28.31
C GLU A 27 -0.49 -6.95 -28.27
N VAL A 28 0.58 -7.53 -28.86
CA VAL A 28 0.80 -8.99 -28.80
C VAL A 28 1.04 -9.44 -27.37
N LYS A 29 1.88 -8.74 -26.61
CA LYS A 29 2.22 -9.12 -25.22
C LYS A 29 1.02 -9.06 -24.26
N ILE A 30 0.18 -8.05 -24.37
CA ILE A 30 -1.02 -7.98 -23.51
C ILE A 30 -2.07 -9.04 -23.86
N ALA A 31 -2.18 -9.42 -25.13
CA ALA A 31 -3.04 -10.51 -25.56
C ALA A 31 -2.51 -11.88 -25.08
N GLU A 32 -1.19 -12.13 -25.17
CA GLU A 32 -0.53 -13.31 -24.57
C GLU A 32 -0.77 -13.40 -23.07
N ALA A 33 -0.73 -12.25 -22.36
CA ALA A 33 -1.04 -12.11 -20.94
C ALA A 33 -2.53 -12.25 -20.59
N LYS A 34 -3.39 -12.53 -21.58
CA LYS A 34 -4.87 -12.61 -21.41
C LYS A 34 -5.44 -11.33 -20.81
N TYR A 35 -4.93 -10.17 -21.23
CA TYR A 35 -5.33 -8.85 -20.77
C TYR A 35 -5.29 -8.66 -19.24
N ASN A 36 -4.46 -9.44 -18.55
CA ASN A 36 -4.18 -9.28 -17.12
C ASN A 36 -2.74 -8.81 -16.93
N LEU A 37 -2.59 -7.61 -16.37
CA LEU A 37 -1.29 -6.95 -16.20
C LEU A 37 -0.33 -7.75 -15.29
N PHE A 38 -0.85 -8.58 -14.38
CA PHE A 38 -0.04 -9.46 -13.52
C PHE A 38 0.60 -10.62 -14.29
N ASN A 39 0.10 -10.98 -15.48
CA ASN A 39 0.66 -12.03 -16.32
C ASN A 39 1.75 -11.50 -17.27
N LEU A 40 1.94 -10.18 -17.38
CA LEU A 40 3.04 -9.61 -18.16
C LEU A 40 4.38 -9.92 -17.51
N LYS A 41 5.39 -10.19 -18.34
CA LYS A 41 6.78 -10.26 -17.86
C LYS A 41 7.29 -8.87 -17.52
N GLY A 42 8.09 -8.74 -16.46
CA GLY A 42 8.70 -7.46 -16.08
C GLY A 42 9.55 -6.84 -17.18
N GLU A 43 10.31 -7.66 -17.92
CA GLU A 43 11.13 -7.23 -19.05
C GLU A 43 10.37 -6.61 -20.23
N ASP A 44 9.07 -6.88 -20.32
CA ASP A 44 8.18 -6.35 -21.36
C ASP A 44 7.48 -5.04 -20.92
N CYS A 45 7.78 -4.53 -19.72
CA CYS A 45 7.21 -3.29 -19.18
C CYS A 45 8.25 -2.18 -19.18
N TYR A 46 7.97 -1.05 -19.84
CA TYR A 46 8.87 0.10 -19.84
C TYR A 46 8.81 0.89 -18.51
N ILE A 47 7.62 1.16 -18.02
CA ILE A 47 7.39 1.79 -16.72
C ILE A 47 6.49 0.84 -15.90
N ASP A 48 7.03 0.28 -14.82
CA ASP A 48 6.31 -0.69 -13.99
C ASP A 48 5.77 -0.03 -12.71
N LEU A 49 4.47 0.25 -12.71
CA LEU A 49 3.72 0.86 -11.61
C LEU A 49 2.69 -0.11 -11.01
N LEU A 50 2.87 -1.41 -11.24
CA LEU A 50 1.99 -2.44 -10.69
C LEU A 50 1.95 -2.37 -9.17
N THR A 51 3.11 -2.12 -8.57
CA THR A 51 3.27 -1.99 -7.12
C THR A 51 4.51 -1.17 -6.76
N ASP A 52 4.44 -0.48 -5.62
CA ASP A 52 5.59 0.16 -4.96
C ASP A 52 6.26 -0.76 -3.91
N SER A 53 5.84 -2.02 -3.84
CA SER A 53 6.29 -2.98 -2.83
C SER A 53 7.45 -3.84 -3.31
N GLY A 54 8.65 -3.59 -2.79
CA GLY A 54 9.84 -4.39 -3.11
C GLY A 54 10.49 -4.05 -4.45
N THR A 55 10.03 -3.00 -5.11
CA THR A 55 10.52 -2.51 -6.41
C THR A 55 11.35 -1.23 -6.28
N ASN A 56 11.76 -0.89 -5.05
CA ASN A 56 12.49 0.33 -4.73
C ASN A 56 13.98 0.22 -5.07
N ALA A 57 14.64 1.36 -5.34
CA ALA A 57 16.08 1.44 -5.46
C ALA A 57 16.72 1.68 -4.09
N MET A 58 17.44 0.67 -3.58
CA MET A 58 18.19 0.75 -2.33
C MET A 58 19.38 1.72 -2.45
N SER A 59 19.75 2.35 -1.33
CA SER A 59 20.90 3.24 -1.25
C SER A 59 22.23 2.46 -1.25
N GLN A 60 23.33 3.20 -1.45
CA GLN A 60 24.68 2.64 -1.30
C GLN A 60 24.93 2.09 0.12
N GLU A 61 24.34 2.70 1.16
CA GLU A 61 24.48 2.22 2.54
C GLU A 61 23.68 0.95 2.78
N GLN A 62 22.49 0.84 2.19
CA GLN A 62 21.71 -0.41 2.22
C GLN A 62 22.46 -1.54 1.49
N TRP A 63 23.04 -1.28 0.32
CA TRP A 63 23.90 -2.27 -0.39
C TRP A 63 25.15 -2.64 0.40
N ALA A 64 25.80 -1.67 1.05
CA ALA A 64 26.91 -1.97 1.97
C ALA A 64 26.45 -2.80 3.17
N GLY A 65 25.23 -2.54 3.67
CA GLY A 65 24.58 -3.36 4.70
C GLY A 65 24.38 -4.80 4.26
N VAL A 66 23.86 -5.02 3.03
CA VAL A 66 23.73 -6.36 2.44
C VAL A 66 25.05 -7.13 2.47
N MET A 67 26.18 -6.46 2.20
CA MET A 67 27.52 -7.10 2.23
C MET A 67 28.04 -7.34 3.66
N ARG A 68 27.53 -6.67 4.67
CA ARG A 68 27.92 -6.84 6.08
C ARG A 68 27.05 -7.82 6.87
N GLY A 69 25.87 -8.14 6.32
CA GLY A 69 24.92 -9.04 6.99
C GLY A 69 25.53 -10.40 7.32
N ASP A 70 25.26 -10.88 8.54
CA ASP A 70 25.72 -12.20 9.02
C ASP A 70 24.62 -13.24 8.90
N GLU A 71 24.97 -14.45 8.46
CA GLU A 71 24.05 -15.54 8.18
C GLU A 71 23.95 -16.55 9.34
N ALA A 72 23.83 -16.07 10.58
CA ALA A 72 23.64 -16.95 11.74
C ALA A 72 22.16 -17.37 11.84
N TYR A 73 21.92 -18.68 12.02
CA TYR A 73 20.55 -19.21 12.17
C TYR A 73 19.83 -18.64 13.40
N ALA A 74 20.53 -18.39 14.47
CA ALA A 74 19.96 -17.84 15.70
C ALA A 74 20.84 -16.73 16.25
N GLY A 75 20.24 -15.57 16.55
CA GLY A 75 20.92 -14.47 17.22
C GLY A 75 21.98 -13.77 16.36
N ALA A 76 21.73 -13.60 15.05
CA ALA A 76 22.58 -12.84 14.16
C ALA A 76 22.79 -11.39 14.68
N SER A 77 23.99 -10.82 14.47
CA SER A 77 24.27 -9.42 14.80
C SER A 77 23.31 -8.48 14.08
N SER A 78 22.96 -8.82 12.83
CA SER A 78 22.00 -8.08 11.99
C SER A 78 20.60 -8.05 12.61
N TYR A 79 20.18 -9.11 13.30
CA TYR A 79 18.91 -9.11 14.04
C TYR A 79 18.92 -8.09 15.16
N PHE A 80 19.98 -8.01 15.98
CA PHE A 80 20.02 -7.05 17.08
C PHE A 80 20.06 -5.61 16.61
N LYS A 81 20.77 -5.30 15.52
CA LYS A 81 20.75 -3.98 14.88
C LYS A 81 19.36 -3.59 14.39
N LEU A 82 18.66 -4.55 13.75
CA LEU A 82 17.28 -4.31 13.31
C LEU A 82 16.34 -4.06 14.49
N MET A 83 16.49 -4.82 15.59
CA MET A 83 15.70 -4.61 16.81
C MET A 83 15.97 -3.26 17.45
N GLU A 84 17.23 -2.83 17.50
CA GLU A 84 17.63 -1.51 18.01
C GLU A 84 17.00 -0.40 17.14
N ALA A 85 17.17 -0.45 15.82
CA ALA A 85 16.58 0.51 14.90
C ALA A 85 15.04 0.59 15.03
N GLY A 86 14.36 -0.57 15.07
CA GLY A 86 12.91 -0.62 15.20
C GLY A 86 12.43 -0.05 16.54
N LYS A 87 13.08 -0.36 17.66
CA LYS A 87 12.76 0.23 18.96
C LYS A 87 12.99 1.74 18.98
N ASP A 88 14.06 2.19 18.35
CA ASP A 88 14.39 3.62 18.28
C ASP A 88 13.38 4.40 17.42
N ILE A 89 12.86 3.81 16.34
CA ILE A 89 11.89 4.48 15.45
C ILE A 89 10.46 4.38 16.00
N PHE A 90 10.03 3.20 16.44
CA PHE A 90 8.61 2.94 16.77
C PHE A 90 8.30 2.98 18.28
N GLY A 91 9.29 2.82 19.15
CA GLY A 91 9.08 2.81 20.61
C GLY A 91 8.38 1.56 21.14
N PHE A 92 8.33 0.46 20.37
CA PHE A 92 7.70 -0.80 20.76
C PHE A 92 8.66 -1.70 21.54
N GLY A 93 8.15 -2.39 22.57
CA GLY A 93 8.95 -3.27 23.43
C GLY A 93 9.38 -4.58 22.73
N PHE A 94 8.53 -5.12 21.87
CA PHE A 94 8.82 -6.33 21.09
C PHE A 94 8.62 -6.06 19.60
N ILE A 95 9.59 -6.49 18.79
CA ILE A 95 9.55 -6.44 17.32
C ILE A 95 9.97 -7.81 16.79
N GLN A 96 9.23 -8.33 15.81
CA GLN A 96 9.45 -9.60 15.15
C GLN A 96 9.70 -9.35 13.66
N PRO A 97 10.87 -9.72 13.12
CA PRO A 97 11.06 -9.72 11.67
C PRO A 97 10.25 -10.83 11.02
N VAL A 98 9.76 -10.57 9.81
CA VAL A 98 9.06 -11.51 8.92
C VAL A 98 9.45 -11.18 7.47
N HIS A 99 9.27 -12.13 6.52
CA HIS A 99 9.74 -11.88 5.16
C HIS A 99 8.96 -10.77 4.41
N GLN A 100 7.72 -10.47 4.79
CA GLN A 100 6.91 -9.35 4.26
C GLN A 100 5.66 -9.08 5.11
N GLY A 101 4.92 -8.00 4.83
CA GLY A 101 3.77 -7.58 5.64
C GLY A 101 2.67 -8.62 5.80
N ARG A 102 2.28 -9.30 4.71
CA ARG A 102 1.24 -10.36 4.79
C ARG A 102 1.65 -11.56 5.66
N ALA A 103 2.95 -11.77 5.87
CA ALA A 103 3.42 -12.76 6.81
C ALA A 103 3.19 -12.33 8.26
N ALA A 104 3.36 -11.03 8.56
CA ALA A 104 3.00 -10.48 9.87
C ALA A 104 1.51 -10.68 10.18
N GLU A 105 0.64 -10.41 9.20
CA GLU A 105 -0.81 -10.64 9.32
C GLU A 105 -1.13 -12.13 9.57
N LYS A 106 -0.53 -13.04 8.79
CA LYS A 106 -0.69 -14.49 8.96
C LYS A 106 -0.26 -14.97 10.35
N VAL A 107 0.80 -14.39 10.90
CA VAL A 107 1.33 -14.76 12.23
C VAL A 107 0.41 -14.28 13.35
N VAL A 108 -0.15 -13.06 13.27
CA VAL A 108 -0.84 -12.43 14.40
C VAL A 108 -2.37 -12.48 14.32
N PHE A 109 -2.98 -12.37 13.15
CA PHE A 109 -4.45 -12.28 13.05
C PHE A 109 -5.18 -13.51 13.59
N PRO A 110 -4.75 -14.76 13.32
CA PRO A 110 -5.40 -15.93 13.91
C PRO A 110 -5.30 -16.04 15.44
N LEU A 111 -4.45 -15.22 16.07
CA LEU A 111 -4.36 -15.14 17.54
C LEU A 111 -5.40 -14.19 18.16
N LEU A 112 -5.96 -13.30 17.34
CA LEU A 112 -6.91 -12.26 17.77
C LEU A 112 -8.30 -12.43 17.15
N LEU A 113 -8.39 -13.14 16.02
CA LEU A 113 -9.60 -13.32 15.22
C LEU A 113 -9.97 -14.81 15.14
N SER A 114 -11.26 -15.07 15.07
CA SER A 114 -11.84 -16.42 14.93
C SER A 114 -13.24 -16.32 14.32
N GLU A 115 -13.88 -17.44 14.07
CA GLU A 115 -15.28 -17.51 13.66
C GLU A 115 -16.19 -16.73 14.62
N GLY A 116 -17.15 -15.97 14.07
CA GLY A 116 -18.07 -15.12 14.81
C GLY A 116 -17.50 -13.75 15.19
N LYS A 117 -16.18 -13.49 15.01
CA LYS A 117 -15.58 -12.19 15.27
C LYS A 117 -15.66 -11.27 14.05
N PHE A 118 -15.48 -9.98 14.34
CA PHE A 118 -15.37 -8.92 13.34
C PHE A 118 -14.02 -8.19 13.51
N ALA A 119 -13.48 -7.69 12.40
CA ALA A 119 -12.41 -6.72 12.43
C ALA A 119 -12.88 -5.43 11.73
N ILE A 120 -12.57 -4.28 12.33
CA ILE A 120 -12.94 -2.96 11.81
C ILE A 120 -11.69 -2.28 11.26
N SER A 121 -11.79 -1.62 10.09
CA SER A 121 -10.70 -0.82 9.53
C SER A 121 -11.22 0.50 8.95
N ASN A 122 -10.33 1.48 8.82
CA ASN A 122 -10.60 2.66 8.00
C ASN A 122 -10.84 2.28 6.52
N MET A 123 -10.12 1.32 5.95
CA MET A 123 -10.45 0.54 4.75
C MET A 123 -9.39 -0.54 4.58
N PHE A 124 -9.81 -1.80 4.55
CA PHE A 124 -8.88 -2.91 4.43
C PHE A 124 -8.16 -2.93 3.07
N PHE A 125 -6.86 -3.17 3.11
CA PHE A 125 -6.14 -3.60 1.93
C PHE A 125 -6.54 -5.05 1.56
N ASP A 126 -6.38 -5.45 0.28
CA ASP A 126 -6.86 -6.75 -0.24
C ASP A 126 -6.35 -7.96 0.55
N THR A 127 -5.04 -8.04 0.80
CA THR A 127 -4.45 -9.15 1.54
C THR A 127 -4.77 -9.11 3.03
N THR A 128 -4.89 -7.92 3.62
CA THR A 128 -5.31 -7.76 5.01
C THR A 128 -6.74 -8.23 5.20
N ARG A 129 -7.65 -7.85 4.29
CA ARG A 129 -9.03 -8.35 4.23
C ARG A 129 -9.06 -9.88 4.10
N ALA A 130 -8.24 -10.43 3.20
CA ALA A 130 -8.15 -11.88 2.99
C ALA A 130 -7.68 -12.59 4.27
N HIS A 131 -6.70 -12.06 5.01
CA HIS A 131 -6.25 -12.65 6.27
C HIS A 131 -7.28 -12.56 7.39
N VAL A 132 -8.10 -11.52 7.45
CA VAL A 132 -9.26 -11.47 8.35
C VAL A 132 -10.24 -12.61 8.05
N ILE A 133 -10.61 -12.78 6.78
CA ILE A 133 -11.52 -13.84 6.33
C ILE A 133 -10.92 -15.24 6.58
N LEU A 134 -9.66 -15.46 6.24
CA LEU A 134 -8.96 -16.73 6.48
C LEU A 134 -8.82 -17.08 7.96
N SER A 135 -8.88 -16.08 8.86
CA SER A 135 -8.95 -16.27 10.30
C SER A 135 -10.38 -16.58 10.81
N GLY A 136 -11.37 -16.70 9.91
CA GLY A 136 -12.77 -16.96 10.22
C GLY A 136 -13.59 -15.72 10.60
N ALA A 137 -12.98 -14.53 10.64
CA ALA A 137 -13.66 -13.29 11.01
C ALA A 137 -14.23 -12.54 9.79
N ARG A 138 -15.07 -11.54 10.06
CA ARG A 138 -15.68 -10.68 9.03
C ARG A 138 -15.07 -9.27 9.05
N PRO A 139 -14.58 -8.75 7.90
CA PRO A 139 -14.05 -7.39 7.81
C PRO A 139 -15.17 -6.36 7.63
N ILE A 140 -15.06 -5.19 8.31
CA ILE A 140 -15.97 -4.04 8.18
C ILE A 140 -15.16 -2.77 7.94
N ASP A 141 -15.47 -2.05 6.86
CA ASP A 141 -14.83 -0.78 6.51
C ASP A 141 -15.63 0.41 7.09
N CYS A 142 -14.88 1.28 7.78
CA CYS A 142 -15.42 2.49 8.40
C CYS A 142 -14.64 3.74 7.96
N VAL A 143 -14.30 3.86 6.67
CA VAL A 143 -13.64 5.06 6.14
C VAL A 143 -14.62 6.25 6.10
N VAL A 144 -14.08 7.46 6.23
CA VAL A 144 -14.86 8.71 6.10
C VAL A 144 -15.51 8.83 4.72
N ALA A 145 -16.67 9.48 4.65
CA ALA A 145 -17.45 9.60 3.43
C ALA A 145 -16.70 10.31 2.28
N GLU A 146 -15.83 11.28 2.63
CA GLU A 146 -14.99 12.00 1.68
C GLU A 146 -14.08 11.10 0.86
N ALA A 147 -13.65 9.96 1.41
CA ALA A 147 -12.79 9.00 0.71
C ALA A 147 -13.48 8.39 -0.52
N LYS A 148 -14.82 8.31 -0.48
CA LYS A 148 -15.64 7.69 -1.54
C LYS A 148 -15.95 8.63 -2.71
N ASP A 149 -15.62 9.91 -2.58
CA ASP A 149 -15.76 10.91 -3.65
C ASP A 149 -14.36 11.32 -4.15
N PRO A 150 -13.91 10.80 -5.31
CA PRO A 150 -12.61 11.14 -5.86
C PRO A 150 -12.39 12.62 -6.13
N SER A 151 -13.45 13.35 -6.47
CA SER A 151 -13.40 14.77 -6.83
C SER A 151 -13.30 15.70 -5.62
N LYS A 152 -13.73 15.24 -4.45
CA LYS A 152 -13.77 16.05 -3.23
C LYS A 152 -12.35 16.25 -2.69
N ARG A 153 -11.87 17.49 -2.74
CA ARG A 153 -10.58 17.88 -2.13
C ARG A 153 -10.75 18.08 -0.62
N ALA A 154 -10.39 17.09 0.16
CA ALA A 154 -10.39 17.15 1.63
C ALA A 154 -9.08 16.57 2.18
N PRO A 155 -8.52 17.12 3.26
CA PRO A 155 -7.35 16.54 3.92
C PRO A 155 -7.72 15.23 4.59
N PHE A 156 -6.75 14.34 4.73
CA PHE A 156 -6.85 13.10 5.53
C PHE A 156 -8.07 12.21 5.18
N LYS A 157 -8.34 12.03 3.89
CA LYS A 157 -9.41 11.12 3.40
C LYS A 157 -9.17 9.65 3.81
N GLY A 158 -7.99 9.32 4.33
CA GLY A 158 -7.69 8.01 4.90
C GLY A 158 -8.26 7.78 6.30
N ASN A 159 -8.85 8.80 6.94
CA ASN A 159 -9.37 8.72 8.30
C ASN A 159 -10.49 7.67 8.45
N MET A 160 -10.61 7.14 9.67
CA MET A 160 -11.77 6.35 10.10
C MET A 160 -12.93 7.28 10.50
N ASP A 161 -14.14 6.95 10.10
CA ASP A 161 -15.37 7.53 10.62
C ASP A 161 -15.63 6.99 12.04
N ILE A 162 -15.38 7.83 13.04
CA ILE A 162 -15.49 7.48 14.45
C ILE A 162 -16.92 7.14 14.85
N ALA A 163 -17.91 7.86 14.31
CA ALA A 163 -19.32 7.62 14.62
C ALA A 163 -19.77 6.25 14.08
N LYS A 164 -19.43 5.95 12.83
CA LYS A 164 -19.69 4.64 12.21
C LYS A 164 -18.95 3.51 12.94
N MET A 165 -17.70 3.72 13.34
CA MET A 165 -16.94 2.73 14.12
C MET A 165 -17.68 2.42 15.45
N GLU A 166 -18.12 3.44 16.18
CA GLU A 166 -18.84 3.23 17.44
C GLU A 166 -20.20 2.57 17.24
N GLU A 167 -20.92 2.93 16.17
CA GLU A 167 -22.18 2.27 15.79
C GLU A 167 -21.97 0.77 15.53
N VAL A 168 -20.98 0.40 14.73
CA VAL A 168 -20.63 -0.99 14.44
C VAL A 168 -20.25 -1.76 15.71
N ILE A 169 -19.45 -1.16 16.61
CA ILE A 169 -19.10 -1.80 17.89
C ILE A 169 -20.36 -2.10 18.74
N LYS A 170 -21.28 -1.15 18.80
CA LYS A 170 -22.54 -1.32 19.56
C LYS A 170 -23.48 -2.35 18.92
N GLU A 171 -23.60 -2.34 17.59
CA GLU A 171 -24.44 -3.29 16.82
C GLU A 171 -23.95 -4.73 16.92
N LYS A 172 -22.64 -4.95 16.78
CA LYS A 172 -22.07 -6.31 16.76
C LYS A 172 -21.74 -6.85 18.15
N GLY A 173 -21.71 -5.98 19.18
CA GLY A 173 -21.24 -6.26 20.53
C GLY A 173 -19.70 -6.12 20.64
N PRO A 174 -19.21 -5.37 21.63
CA PRO A 174 -17.75 -5.16 21.80
C PRO A 174 -16.95 -6.46 21.91
N GLU A 175 -17.53 -7.47 22.57
CA GLU A 175 -16.92 -8.79 22.75
C GLU A 175 -16.72 -9.55 21.45
N ASN A 176 -17.44 -9.20 20.38
CA ASN A 176 -17.34 -9.81 19.08
C ASN A 176 -16.37 -9.06 18.14
N ILE A 177 -15.86 -7.89 18.54
CA ILE A 177 -14.84 -7.17 17.78
C ILE A 177 -13.47 -7.66 18.26
N GLY A 178 -12.76 -8.39 17.40
CA GLY A 178 -11.44 -8.94 17.73
C GLY A 178 -10.30 -7.98 17.51
N LEU A 179 -10.45 -7.01 16.57
CA LEU A 179 -9.36 -6.13 16.16
C LEU A 179 -9.89 -4.86 15.47
N VAL A 180 -9.25 -3.71 15.77
CA VAL A 180 -9.32 -2.50 14.95
C VAL A 180 -8.02 -2.34 14.21
N VAL A 181 -8.07 -2.15 12.87
CA VAL A 181 -6.90 -1.96 12.02
C VAL A 181 -6.90 -0.55 11.44
N MET A 182 -5.83 0.20 11.66
CA MET A 182 -5.60 1.52 11.04
C MET A 182 -4.53 1.42 9.98
N THR A 183 -4.93 1.46 8.71
CA THR A 183 -4.00 1.45 7.57
C THR A 183 -3.48 2.85 7.28
N ILE A 184 -2.17 3.04 7.37
CA ILE A 184 -1.45 4.31 7.18
C ILE A 184 -0.28 4.17 6.17
N THR A 185 -0.25 4.95 5.07
CA THR A 185 -1.40 5.66 4.46
C THR A 185 -2.45 4.66 3.99
N ASN A 186 -3.71 5.08 3.91
CA ASN A 186 -4.80 4.20 3.49
C ASN A 186 -4.74 3.90 1.98
N ASN A 187 -4.18 2.75 1.62
CA ASN A 187 -3.96 2.36 0.23
C ASN A 187 -5.27 2.27 -0.57
N SER A 188 -6.27 1.58 -0.03
CA SER A 188 -7.54 1.33 -0.73
C SER A 188 -8.38 2.60 -0.92
N ALA A 189 -8.17 3.61 -0.08
CA ALA A 189 -8.76 4.94 -0.24
C ALA A 189 -7.97 5.88 -1.19
N GLY A 190 -7.02 5.34 -1.98
CA GLY A 190 -6.20 6.15 -2.90
C GLY A 190 -4.87 6.62 -2.31
N GLY A 191 -4.30 5.87 -1.36
CA GLY A 191 -3.05 6.24 -0.69
C GLY A 191 -3.20 7.42 0.26
N GLN A 192 -4.42 7.70 0.71
CA GLN A 192 -4.78 8.88 1.49
C GLN A 192 -4.22 8.83 2.92
N PRO A 193 -3.71 9.96 3.44
CA PRO A 193 -3.17 10.01 4.78
C PRO A 193 -4.26 9.94 5.86
N VAL A 194 -3.83 9.55 7.06
CA VAL A 194 -4.61 9.55 8.30
C VAL A 194 -4.04 10.62 9.22
N SER A 195 -4.90 11.46 9.82
CA SER A 195 -4.49 12.51 10.75
C SER A 195 -4.08 11.95 12.11
N MET A 196 -3.18 12.66 12.81
CA MET A 196 -2.83 12.31 14.19
C MET A 196 -4.06 12.37 15.11
N LYS A 197 -4.90 13.39 14.91
CA LYS A 197 -6.16 13.52 15.65
C LYS A 197 -7.02 12.25 15.51
N ASN A 198 -7.19 11.74 14.29
CA ASN A 198 -8.01 10.54 14.05
C ASN A 198 -7.41 9.28 14.68
N LEU A 199 -6.08 9.09 14.59
CA LEU A 199 -5.39 7.99 15.27
C LEU A 199 -5.65 7.99 16.78
N ARG A 200 -5.60 9.17 17.39
CA ARG A 200 -5.89 9.37 18.83
C ARG A 200 -7.35 9.03 19.15
N GLU A 201 -8.31 9.53 18.37
CA GLU A 201 -9.74 9.28 18.56
C GLU A 201 -10.08 7.79 18.45
N VAL A 202 -9.53 7.09 17.44
CA VAL A 202 -9.69 5.65 17.25
C VAL A 202 -9.12 4.88 18.45
N SER A 203 -7.90 5.23 18.90
CA SER A 203 -7.27 4.59 20.06
C SER A 203 -8.10 4.77 21.34
N VAL A 204 -8.62 5.96 21.58
CA VAL A 204 -9.48 6.24 22.74
C VAL A 204 -10.75 5.39 22.68
N LEU A 205 -11.39 5.33 21.51
CA LEU A 205 -12.62 4.56 21.34
C LEU A 205 -12.37 3.05 21.47
N ALA A 206 -11.31 2.52 20.84
CA ALA A 206 -10.94 1.11 20.96
C ALA A 206 -10.65 0.71 22.40
N LYS A 207 -9.89 1.52 23.15
CA LYS A 207 -9.61 1.31 24.59
C LYS A 207 -10.86 1.35 25.45
N LYS A 208 -11.80 2.26 25.18
CA LYS A 208 -13.10 2.34 25.88
C LYS A 208 -13.84 1.01 25.86
N TYR A 209 -13.73 0.26 24.77
CA TYR A 209 -14.41 -1.03 24.58
C TYR A 209 -13.48 -2.24 24.77
N GLY A 210 -12.23 -2.04 25.19
CA GLY A 210 -11.26 -3.11 25.41
C GLY A 210 -10.81 -3.85 24.13
N ILE A 211 -10.89 -3.19 22.97
CA ILE A 211 -10.56 -3.77 21.67
C ILE A 211 -9.11 -3.42 21.32
N PRO A 212 -8.24 -4.39 20.94
CA PRO A 212 -6.88 -4.08 20.52
C PRO A 212 -6.86 -3.32 19.19
N MET A 213 -5.91 -2.36 19.08
CA MET A 213 -5.68 -1.58 17.87
C MET A 213 -4.35 -1.95 17.20
N CYS A 214 -4.43 -2.38 15.94
CA CYS A 214 -3.29 -2.66 15.07
C CYS A 214 -3.08 -1.51 14.08
N ILE A 215 -1.84 -1.06 13.93
CA ILE A 215 -1.44 -0.15 12.86
C ILE A 215 -0.90 -0.98 11.71
N ASP A 216 -1.55 -0.97 10.55
CA ASP A 216 -0.94 -1.40 9.28
C ASP A 216 -0.03 -0.28 8.80
N ALA A 217 1.25 -0.43 9.06
CA ALA A 217 2.26 0.62 9.01
C ALA A 217 3.09 0.63 7.73
N ALA A 218 2.57 0.06 6.65
CA ALA A 218 3.33 -0.09 5.40
C ALA A 218 3.91 1.24 4.87
N ARG A 219 3.22 2.37 5.09
CA ARG A 219 3.64 3.70 4.61
C ARG A 219 3.59 4.74 5.74
N TYR A 220 4.15 4.37 6.86
CA TYR A 220 4.17 5.18 8.09
C TYR A 220 4.92 6.50 7.92
N ALA A 221 6.02 6.51 7.18
CA ALA A 221 6.84 7.70 6.99
C ALA A 221 6.18 8.70 6.04
N GLU A 222 5.57 8.22 4.95
CA GLU A 222 4.75 9.05 4.08
C GLU A 222 3.58 9.67 4.87
N ASN A 223 2.91 8.90 5.72
CA ASN A 223 1.83 9.41 6.59
C ASN A 223 2.32 10.47 7.57
N ALA A 224 3.47 10.27 8.21
CA ALA A 224 4.08 11.24 9.11
C ALA A 224 4.44 12.55 8.39
N HIS A 225 4.88 12.48 7.14
CA HIS A 225 5.14 13.67 6.32
C HIS A 225 3.86 14.48 6.08
N PHE A 226 2.74 13.83 5.77
CA PHE A 226 1.44 14.52 5.61
C PHE A 226 0.98 15.16 6.91
N ILE A 227 1.13 14.50 8.05
CA ILE A 227 0.82 15.08 9.37
C ILE A 227 1.67 16.34 9.60
N LYS A 228 3.00 16.25 9.39
CA LYS A 228 3.90 17.40 9.54
C LYS A 228 3.49 18.57 8.64
N ARG A 229 3.07 18.30 7.42
CA ARG A 229 2.71 19.31 6.44
C ARG A 229 1.34 19.96 6.70
N ASP A 230 0.34 19.16 7.08
CA ASP A 230 -1.07 19.54 7.04
C ASP A 230 -1.69 19.76 8.42
N GLU A 231 -1.05 19.31 9.53
CA GLU A 231 -1.48 19.59 10.92
C GLU A 231 -0.53 20.64 11.53
N PRO A 232 -1.01 21.87 11.82
CA PRO A 232 -0.16 22.99 12.22
C PRO A 232 0.71 22.74 13.46
N GLU A 233 0.21 21.94 14.41
CA GLU A 233 0.92 21.57 15.65
C GLU A 233 2.16 20.72 15.43
N TYR A 234 2.29 20.05 14.25
CA TYR A 234 3.42 19.18 13.92
C TYR A 234 4.44 19.82 12.99
N LYS A 235 4.25 21.06 12.56
CA LYS A 235 5.10 21.73 11.58
C LYS A 235 6.60 21.73 11.97
N ASP A 236 6.88 21.92 13.24
CA ASP A 236 8.26 21.98 13.77
C ASP A 236 8.68 20.70 14.48
N VAL A 237 7.86 19.65 14.48
CA VAL A 237 8.15 18.34 15.08
C VAL A 237 8.94 17.48 14.07
N SER A 238 9.92 16.71 14.54
CA SER A 238 10.68 15.82 13.68
C SER A 238 9.81 14.69 13.14
N ILE A 239 10.09 14.19 11.94
CA ILE A 239 9.38 13.02 11.37
C ILE A 239 9.46 11.83 12.33
N LYS A 240 10.61 11.59 12.96
CA LYS A 240 10.78 10.51 13.93
C LYS A 240 9.84 10.64 15.13
N ASP A 241 9.69 11.84 15.69
CA ASP A 241 8.81 12.06 16.85
C ASP A 241 7.34 11.92 16.45
N ILE A 242 6.95 12.38 15.24
CA ILE A 242 5.60 12.16 14.69
C ILE A 242 5.33 10.65 14.55
N VAL A 243 6.29 9.89 14.00
CA VAL A 243 6.18 8.43 13.89
C VAL A 243 5.99 7.79 15.27
N ARG A 244 6.81 8.17 16.25
CA ARG A 244 6.68 7.66 17.62
C ARG A 244 5.32 7.94 18.23
N GLU A 245 4.78 9.15 18.03
CA GLU A 245 3.44 9.49 18.51
C GLU A 245 2.37 8.66 17.80
N MET A 246 2.39 8.53 16.46
CA MET A 246 1.46 7.68 15.73
C MET A 246 1.41 6.25 16.30
N PHE A 247 2.59 5.64 16.48
CA PHE A 247 2.71 4.28 16.99
C PHE A 247 2.30 4.15 18.46
N SER A 248 2.41 5.22 19.26
CA SER A 248 2.00 5.21 20.66
C SER A 248 0.51 4.92 20.87
N TYR A 249 -0.32 5.12 19.83
CA TYR A 249 -1.76 4.86 19.87
C TYR A 249 -2.12 3.41 19.59
N GLY A 250 -1.26 2.63 18.90
CA GLY A 250 -1.48 1.21 18.64
C GLY A 250 -1.00 0.30 19.76
N ASP A 251 -1.61 -0.87 19.90
CA ASP A 251 -1.18 -1.94 20.80
C ASP A 251 -0.22 -2.90 20.06
N LEU A 252 -0.39 -3.03 18.75
CA LEU A 252 0.45 -3.80 17.85
C LEU A 252 0.54 -3.10 16.49
N PHE A 253 1.52 -3.49 15.68
CA PHE A 253 1.58 -3.11 14.27
C PHE A 253 1.99 -4.27 13.38
N THR A 254 1.52 -4.25 12.13
CA THR A 254 2.03 -5.05 11.03
C THR A 254 2.64 -4.12 9.98
N MET A 255 3.73 -4.53 9.34
CA MET A 255 4.42 -3.68 8.37
C MET A 255 4.99 -4.49 7.22
N SER A 256 4.67 -4.09 6.00
CA SER A 256 5.50 -4.43 4.85
C SER A 256 6.66 -3.43 4.78
N ALA A 257 7.84 -3.86 5.15
CA ALA A 257 9.05 -3.04 5.05
C ALA A 257 9.48 -2.77 3.59
N LYS A 258 8.90 -3.48 2.64
CA LYS A 258 9.15 -3.34 1.20
C LYS A 258 8.69 -2.01 0.60
N LYS A 259 8.24 -1.07 1.41
CA LYS A 259 7.72 0.26 1.03
C LYS A 259 8.59 1.37 1.64
N ASP A 260 8.18 1.97 2.76
CA ASP A 260 8.87 3.14 3.32
C ASP A 260 10.29 2.88 3.80
N THR A 261 10.66 1.64 4.12
CA THR A 261 12.05 1.31 4.44
C THR A 261 12.93 1.04 3.20
N ILE A 262 12.37 1.19 2.00
CA ILE A 262 13.08 1.19 0.71
C ILE A 262 13.89 -0.10 0.47
N VAL A 263 13.48 -1.23 1.04
CA VAL A 263 14.08 -2.54 0.80
C VAL A 263 13.28 -3.36 -0.22
N ASN A 264 13.92 -4.37 -0.80
CA ASN A 264 13.28 -5.29 -1.74
C ASN A 264 12.60 -6.47 -1.04
N MET A 265 13.01 -6.82 0.18
CA MET A 265 12.42 -7.88 1.00
C MET A 265 12.38 -7.45 2.47
N GLY A 266 11.32 -7.85 3.19
CA GLY A 266 11.21 -7.64 4.62
C GLY A 266 9.83 -7.17 5.09
N GLY A 267 9.54 -7.50 6.33
CA GLY A 267 8.37 -7.06 7.09
C GLY A 267 8.67 -7.07 8.58
N LEU A 268 7.85 -6.38 9.33
CA LEU A 268 7.93 -6.31 10.79
C LEU A 268 6.54 -6.50 11.40
N LEU A 269 6.52 -7.14 12.56
CA LEU A 269 5.39 -7.21 13.47
C LEU A 269 5.84 -6.67 14.82
N GLY A 270 5.11 -5.74 15.41
CA GLY A 270 5.43 -5.21 16.74
C GLY A 270 4.30 -5.41 17.74
N VAL A 271 4.66 -5.64 19.00
CA VAL A 271 3.76 -5.59 20.16
C VAL A 271 4.29 -4.58 21.14
N LYS A 272 3.45 -3.65 21.59
CA LYS A 272 3.86 -2.52 22.44
C LYS A 272 4.44 -2.99 23.76
N ASP A 273 3.75 -3.91 24.43
CA ASP A 273 4.18 -4.52 25.69
C ASP A 273 4.96 -5.81 25.39
N ALA A 274 6.27 -5.80 25.69
CA ALA A 274 7.16 -6.95 25.49
C ALA A 274 6.80 -8.15 26.37
N ASP A 275 6.16 -7.93 27.51
CA ASP A 275 5.76 -8.95 28.50
C ASP A 275 4.37 -9.53 28.20
N SER A 276 3.69 -9.03 27.17
CA SER A 276 2.38 -9.54 26.74
C SER A 276 2.43 -11.04 26.42
N PRO A 277 1.47 -11.85 26.91
CA PRO A 277 1.35 -13.27 26.53
C PRO A 277 1.22 -13.49 25.02
N LEU A 278 0.80 -12.47 24.26
CA LEU A 278 0.73 -12.50 22.80
C LEU A 278 2.12 -12.71 22.15
N VAL A 279 3.17 -12.18 22.78
CA VAL A 279 4.56 -12.30 22.28
C VAL A 279 5.01 -13.75 22.16
N LEU A 280 4.69 -14.60 23.16
CA LEU A 280 5.04 -16.02 23.11
C LEU A 280 4.30 -16.76 22.00
N LYS A 281 3.03 -16.45 21.79
CA LYS A 281 2.21 -17.01 20.71
C LYS A 281 2.72 -16.56 19.32
N ILE A 282 3.10 -15.30 19.17
CA ILE A 282 3.71 -14.76 17.95
C ILE A 282 5.01 -15.51 17.63
N LYS A 283 5.91 -15.69 18.61
CA LYS A 283 7.15 -16.45 18.42
C LYS A 283 6.89 -17.88 17.97
N ALA A 284 5.92 -18.57 18.58
CA ALA A 284 5.55 -19.93 18.18
C ALA A 284 5.02 -20.00 16.75
N ASN A 285 4.11 -19.09 16.37
CA ASN A 285 3.59 -19.01 14.99
C ASN A 285 4.68 -18.63 13.99
N CYS A 286 5.58 -17.70 14.37
CA CYS A 286 6.71 -17.31 13.53
C CYS A 286 7.61 -18.51 13.22
N ILE A 287 7.96 -19.32 14.24
CA ILE A 287 8.76 -20.54 14.05
C ILE A 287 8.07 -21.51 13.09
N SER A 288 6.74 -21.61 13.17
CA SER A 288 5.97 -22.54 12.34
C SER A 288 5.81 -22.10 10.88
N TYR A 289 5.75 -20.77 10.62
CA TYR A 289 5.40 -20.23 9.29
C TYR A 289 6.56 -19.55 8.57
N GLU A 290 7.45 -18.87 9.32
CA GLU A 290 8.50 -18.01 8.75
C GLU A 290 9.90 -18.59 9.00
N GLY A 291 10.10 -19.19 10.16
CA GLY A 291 11.37 -19.71 10.64
C GLY A 291 11.70 -19.22 12.04
N PHE A 292 12.93 -19.45 12.51
CA PHE A 292 13.29 -19.11 13.87
C PHE A 292 13.10 -17.61 14.12
N PHE A 293 12.57 -17.21 15.28
CA PHE A 293 12.07 -15.86 15.53
C PHE A 293 13.14 -14.76 15.44
N THR A 294 14.44 -15.08 15.53
CA THR A 294 15.51 -14.08 15.36
C THR A 294 15.88 -13.81 13.91
N TYR A 295 15.28 -14.51 12.94
CA TYR A 295 15.41 -14.12 11.52
C TYR A 295 14.05 -13.99 10.80
N GLY A 296 13.01 -14.76 11.21
CA GLY A 296 11.66 -14.58 10.67
C GLY A 296 11.54 -14.69 9.14
N GLY A 297 12.29 -15.63 8.53
CA GLY A 297 12.29 -15.82 7.08
C GLY A 297 13.17 -14.83 6.29
N LEU A 298 13.94 -13.96 6.98
CA LEU A 298 14.89 -13.04 6.37
C LEU A 298 16.33 -13.57 6.48
N ALA A 299 17.17 -13.26 5.50
CA ALA A 299 18.60 -13.40 5.64
C ALA A 299 19.19 -12.24 6.47
N GLY A 300 20.36 -12.43 7.08
CA GLY A 300 21.05 -11.36 7.82
C GLY A 300 21.29 -10.11 6.96
N ARG A 301 21.64 -10.30 5.69
CA ARG A 301 21.80 -9.21 4.71
C ARG A 301 20.50 -8.41 4.49
N ASP A 302 19.33 -9.04 4.51
CA ASP A 302 18.05 -8.33 4.39
C ASP A 302 17.77 -7.51 5.66
N MET A 303 18.08 -8.07 6.84
CA MET A 303 17.91 -7.38 8.13
C MET A 303 18.83 -6.16 8.26
N GLU A 304 20.09 -6.24 7.79
CA GLU A 304 20.99 -5.07 7.76
C GLU A 304 20.46 -3.95 6.85
N ALA A 305 20.06 -4.30 5.62
CA ALA A 305 19.50 -3.32 4.69
C ALA A 305 18.22 -2.68 5.24
N LEU A 306 17.38 -3.48 5.92
CA LEU A 306 16.14 -3.01 6.53
C LEU A 306 16.42 -2.07 7.72
N ALA A 307 17.38 -2.39 8.59
CA ALA A 307 17.76 -1.54 9.70
C ALA A 307 18.22 -0.15 9.24
N ILE A 308 19.00 -0.09 8.16
CA ILE A 308 19.43 1.16 7.52
C ILE A 308 18.22 1.89 6.91
N GLY A 309 17.37 1.15 6.19
CA GLY A 309 16.20 1.69 5.53
C GLY A 309 15.18 2.32 6.46
N LEU A 310 15.07 1.85 7.71
CA LEU A 310 14.22 2.47 8.74
C LEU A 310 14.60 3.93 8.99
N TYR A 311 15.89 4.26 9.02
CA TYR A 311 16.36 5.64 9.18
C TYR A 311 16.27 6.45 7.89
N GLU A 312 16.62 5.86 6.74
CA GLU A 312 16.53 6.56 5.45
C GLU A 312 15.08 6.90 5.07
N GLY A 313 14.12 6.03 5.39
CA GLY A 313 12.71 6.22 5.08
C GLY A 313 12.06 7.41 5.78
N ILE A 314 12.62 7.85 6.92
CA ILE A 314 12.15 9.02 7.68
C ILE A 314 12.95 10.31 7.39
N ASP A 315 13.87 10.28 6.42
CA ASP A 315 14.57 11.51 5.99
C ASP A 315 13.60 12.51 5.37
N GLU A 316 13.58 13.72 5.90
CA GLU A 316 12.59 14.73 5.48
C GLU A 316 12.81 15.23 4.05
N ASN A 317 14.08 15.31 3.57
CA ASN A 317 14.35 15.71 2.19
C ASN A 317 13.90 14.64 1.21
N TYR A 318 14.13 13.36 1.57
CA TYR A 318 13.63 12.24 0.80
C TYR A 318 12.10 12.23 0.75
N LEU A 319 11.40 12.38 1.88
CA LEU A 319 9.94 12.39 1.92
C LEU A 319 9.34 13.56 1.13
N ARG A 320 9.94 14.76 1.24
CA ARG A 320 9.54 15.91 0.43
C ARG A 320 9.68 15.64 -1.07
N TYR A 321 10.80 15.04 -1.50
CA TYR A 321 10.97 14.62 -2.89
C TYR A 321 9.94 13.56 -3.28
N ARG A 322 9.73 12.54 -2.45
CA ARG A 322 8.80 11.45 -2.69
C ARG A 322 7.37 11.93 -2.92
N ILE A 323 6.86 12.77 -2.03
CA ILE A 323 5.51 13.32 -2.16
C ILE A 323 5.44 14.33 -3.32
N GLY A 324 6.50 15.11 -3.53
CA GLY A 324 6.60 16.03 -4.67
C GLY A 324 6.47 15.36 -6.04
N GLN A 325 6.89 14.08 -6.19
CA GLN A 325 6.67 13.32 -7.43
C GLN A 325 5.16 13.10 -7.69
N MET A 326 4.40 12.75 -6.64
CA MET A 326 2.95 12.56 -6.75
C MET A 326 2.24 13.87 -7.09
N GLU A 327 2.62 14.95 -6.41
CA GLU A 327 2.07 16.28 -6.63
C GLU A 327 2.38 16.82 -8.03
N TYR A 328 3.59 16.55 -8.54
CA TYR A 328 3.97 16.91 -9.91
C TYR A 328 3.09 16.22 -10.95
N LEU A 329 2.93 14.89 -10.83
CA LEU A 329 2.07 14.14 -11.75
C LEU A 329 0.61 14.61 -11.64
N ALA A 330 0.11 14.79 -10.41
CA ALA A 330 -1.24 15.28 -10.18
C ALA A 330 -1.48 16.65 -10.82
N ALA A 331 -0.52 17.57 -10.73
CA ALA A 331 -0.62 18.89 -11.38
C ALA A 331 -0.73 18.77 -12.91
N ARG A 332 0.04 17.86 -13.53
CA ARG A 332 -0.07 17.57 -14.97
C ARG A 332 -1.46 17.03 -15.34
N LEU A 333 -2.05 16.19 -14.48
CA LEU A 333 -3.42 15.67 -14.70
C LEU A 333 -4.49 16.74 -14.49
N ASP A 334 -4.32 17.62 -13.49
CA ASP A 334 -5.21 18.80 -13.28
C ASP A 334 -5.21 19.70 -14.52
N ASP A 335 -4.02 20.02 -15.07
CA ASP A 335 -3.89 20.86 -16.29
C ASP A 335 -4.58 20.21 -17.51
N ALA A 336 -4.56 18.87 -17.58
CA ALA A 336 -5.21 18.10 -18.64
C ALA A 336 -6.70 17.81 -18.35
N GLY A 337 -7.22 18.17 -17.17
CA GLY A 337 -8.59 17.87 -16.74
C GLY A 337 -8.86 16.37 -16.65
N ILE A 338 -7.87 15.59 -16.20
CA ILE A 338 -7.99 14.14 -15.92
C ILE A 338 -8.33 13.97 -14.45
N ALA A 339 -9.45 13.29 -14.16
CA ALA A 339 -9.90 13.03 -12.80
C ALA A 339 -9.05 11.95 -12.11
N TYR A 340 -8.78 12.14 -10.83
CA TYR A 340 -8.08 11.19 -9.97
C TYR A 340 -8.55 11.35 -8.52
N GLN A 341 -8.21 10.42 -7.62
CA GLN A 341 -8.49 10.55 -6.19
C GLN A 341 -7.76 11.78 -5.63
N SER A 342 -8.49 12.86 -5.40
CA SER A 342 -7.97 14.18 -5.05
C SER A 342 -8.21 14.51 -3.56
N PRO A 343 -7.24 15.15 -2.88
CA PRO A 343 -5.87 15.40 -3.32
C PRO A 343 -5.08 14.08 -3.50
N VAL A 344 -3.93 14.15 -4.16
CA VAL A 344 -3.07 12.97 -4.37
C VAL A 344 -2.56 12.41 -3.04
N GLY A 345 -2.46 11.09 -2.95
CA GLY A 345 -1.93 10.38 -1.79
C GLY A 345 -0.40 10.21 -1.80
N GLY A 346 0.13 9.33 -0.94
CA GLY A 346 1.57 9.21 -0.70
C GLY A 346 2.32 8.39 -1.74
N HIS A 347 1.79 7.25 -2.20
CA HIS A 347 2.56 6.27 -2.96
C HIS A 347 2.21 6.17 -4.43
N GLY A 348 1.18 6.84 -4.87
CA GLY A 348 0.73 6.75 -6.26
C GLY A 348 -0.40 7.69 -6.58
N VAL A 349 -0.70 7.79 -7.86
CA VAL A 349 -1.84 8.53 -8.39
C VAL A 349 -2.91 7.52 -8.82
N PHE A 350 -4.12 7.69 -8.32
CA PHE A 350 -5.27 6.83 -8.61
C PHE A 350 -6.19 7.54 -9.59
N VAL A 351 -6.01 7.23 -10.87
CA VAL A 351 -6.75 7.87 -11.96
C VAL A 351 -8.17 7.31 -12.03
N ASP A 352 -9.16 8.20 -12.08
CA ASP A 352 -10.57 7.83 -12.16
C ASP A 352 -10.94 7.37 -13.59
N ALA A 353 -10.95 6.06 -13.79
CA ALA A 353 -11.28 5.45 -15.06
C ALA A 353 -12.78 5.50 -15.36
N ALA A 354 -13.64 5.56 -14.34
CA ALA A 354 -15.08 5.75 -14.58
C ALA A 354 -15.36 7.14 -15.15
N ALA A 355 -14.65 8.16 -14.68
CA ALA A 355 -14.74 9.51 -15.25
C ALA A 355 -14.15 9.58 -16.67
N MET A 356 -13.10 8.79 -16.97
CA MET A 356 -12.48 8.72 -18.29
C MET A 356 -13.35 7.97 -19.30
N PHE A 357 -14.03 6.90 -18.88
CA PHE A 357 -14.87 6.04 -19.71
C PHE A 357 -16.30 5.94 -19.16
N PRO A 358 -17.08 7.04 -19.10
CA PRO A 358 -18.40 7.07 -18.47
C PRO A 358 -19.43 6.17 -19.16
N HIS A 359 -19.15 5.72 -20.39
CA HIS A 359 -19.99 4.81 -21.18
C HIS A 359 -19.68 3.33 -20.95
N ILE A 360 -18.56 2.99 -20.26
CA ILE A 360 -18.20 1.60 -19.94
C ILE A 360 -18.74 1.29 -18.54
N PRO A 361 -19.66 0.29 -18.41
CA PRO A 361 -20.25 -0.04 -17.12
C PRO A 361 -19.23 -0.75 -16.19
N TYR A 362 -19.46 -0.71 -14.88
CA TYR A 362 -18.54 -1.24 -13.86
C TYR A 362 -18.22 -2.74 -14.04
N ASN A 363 -19.16 -3.53 -14.56
CA ASN A 363 -18.99 -4.96 -14.83
C ASN A 363 -18.24 -5.26 -16.15
N GLU A 364 -17.80 -4.24 -16.86
CA GLU A 364 -16.83 -4.30 -17.96
C GLU A 364 -15.45 -3.71 -17.54
N TYR A 365 -15.30 -3.38 -16.27
CA TYR A 365 -14.05 -3.03 -15.60
C TYR A 365 -13.30 -1.82 -16.18
N PRO A 366 -13.83 -0.59 -16.07
CA PRO A 366 -13.17 0.62 -16.60
C PRO A 366 -11.73 0.82 -16.11
N GLY A 367 -11.45 0.49 -14.84
CA GLY A 367 -10.09 0.53 -14.27
C GLY A 367 -9.13 -0.38 -15.02
N GLN A 368 -9.55 -1.62 -15.31
CA GLN A 368 -8.76 -2.57 -16.10
C GLN A 368 -8.59 -2.11 -17.56
N VAL A 369 -9.63 -1.47 -18.14
CA VAL A 369 -9.53 -0.87 -19.48
C VAL A 369 -8.40 0.16 -19.51
N LEU A 370 -8.36 1.09 -18.55
CA LEU A 370 -7.31 2.09 -18.48
C LEU A 370 -5.92 1.46 -18.27
N CYS A 371 -5.81 0.41 -17.45
CA CYS A 371 -4.55 -0.31 -17.25
C CYS A 371 -4.03 -0.91 -18.56
N VAL A 372 -4.90 -1.55 -19.34
CA VAL A 372 -4.52 -2.15 -20.63
C VAL A 372 -4.14 -1.08 -21.65
N GLU A 373 -4.91 0.00 -21.73
CA GLU A 373 -4.63 1.10 -22.67
C GLU A 373 -3.31 1.83 -22.34
N LEU A 374 -2.97 2.03 -21.05
CA LEU A 374 -1.66 2.56 -20.63
C LEU A 374 -0.50 1.66 -21.06
N TYR A 375 -0.68 0.36 -20.96
CA TYR A 375 0.34 -0.57 -21.43
C TYR A 375 0.50 -0.54 -22.95
N LYS A 376 -0.58 -0.55 -23.71
CA LYS A 376 -0.54 -0.44 -25.19
C LYS A 376 0.10 0.89 -25.62
N GLU A 377 -0.31 2.00 -25.00
CA GLU A 377 0.14 3.35 -25.37
C GLU A 377 1.64 3.54 -25.15
N ALA A 378 2.14 3.24 -23.96
CA ALA A 378 3.49 3.58 -23.55
C ALA A 378 4.28 2.48 -22.81
N GLY A 379 3.78 1.24 -22.75
CA GLY A 379 4.42 0.16 -21.98
C GLY A 379 4.35 0.36 -20.48
N ILE A 380 3.35 1.10 -20.00
CA ILE A 380 3.15 1.41 -18.59
C ILE A 380 2.25 0.34 -17.94
N ARG A 381 2.79 -0.44 -17.03
CA ARG A 381 2.05 -1.46 -16.28
C ARG A 381 1.49 -0.85 -15.00
N THR A 382 0.16 -0.90 -14.83
CA THR A 382 -0.57 -0.37 -13.67
C THR A 382 -1.49 -1.44 -13.08
N CYS A 383 -2.24 -1.11 -12.01
CA CYS A 383 -3.13 -2.04 -11.32
C CYS A 383 -4.54 -1.46 -11.21
N ASP A 384 -5.56 -2.24 -11.56
CA ASP A 384 -6.94 -1.93 -11.26
C ASP A 384 -7.20 -1.89 -9.76
N ILE A 385 -7.90 -0.87 -9.29
CA ILE A 385 -8.45 -0.74 -7.94
C ILE A 385 -9.93 -0.37 -8.11
N GLY A 386 -10.74 -1.36 -8.38
CA GLY A 386 -12.16 -1.18 -8.67
C GLY A 386 -12.95 -2.47 -8.56
N SER A 387 -14.04 -2.57 -9.27
CA SER A 387 -14.93 -3.73 -9.25
C SER A 387 -14.25 -5.02 -9.70
N TYR A 388 -13.27 -4.96 -10.61
CA TYR A 388 -12.47 -6.13 -10.99
C TYR A 388 -11.69 -6.70 -9.81
N MET A 389 -11.00 -5.86 -9.04
CA MET A 389 -10.25 -6.29 -7.85
C MET A 389 -11.18 -6.72 -6.71
N LEU A 390 -12.32 -6.04 -6.52
CA LEU A 390 -13.24 -6.28 -5.40
C LEU A 390 -13.82 -7.71 -5.43
N GLY A 391 -14.10 -8.24 -6.62
CA GLY A 391 -14.55 -9.62 -6.78
C GLY A 391 -16.06 -9.78 -6.72
N ASN A 392 -16.46 -11.00 -6.36
CA ASN A 392 -17.85 -11.38 -6.24
C ASN A 392 -18.27 -11.45 -4.76
N ASP A 393 -19.54 -11.27 -4.51
CA ASP A 393 -20.16 -11.54 -3.22
C ASP A 393 -20.02 -13.03 -2.89
N PRO A 394 -19.45 -13.38 -1.74
CA PRO A 394 -19.20 -14.78 -1.39
C PRO A 394 -20.45 -15.61 -1.15
N ASP A 395 -21.57 -14.96 -0.80
CA ASP A 395 -22.83 -15.64 -0.50
C ASP A 395 -23.71 -15.81 -1.76
N THR A 396 -23.72 -14.81 -2.65
CA THR A 396 -24.57 -14.80 -3.85
C THR A 396 -23.83 -15.15 -5.13
N GLY A 397 -22.51 -14.99 -5.18
CA GLY A 397 -21.69 -15.13 -6.39
C GLY A 397 -21.82 -13.97 -7.37
N GLU A 398 -22.61 -12.94 -7.06
CA GLU A 398 -22.80 -11.79 -7.92
C GLU A 398 -21.58 -10.83 -7.88
N GLN A 399 -21.28 -10.21 -9.03
CA GLN A 399 -20.23 -9.20 -9.13
C GLN A 399 -20.52 -8.01 -8.22
N LEU A 400 -19.62 -7.75 -7.27
CA LEU A 400 -19.69 -6.56 -6.43
C LEU A 400 -19.32 -5.30 -7.23
N LYS A 401 -20.02 -4.20 -6.95
CA LYS A 401 -19.70 -2.88 -7.47
C LYS A 401 -18.86 -2.14 -6.46
N ALA A 402 -17.68 -1.66 -6.86
CA ALA A 402 -16.83 -0.80 -6.01
C ALA A 402 -17.40 0.63 -5.94
N ASP A 403 -16.99 1.37 -4.90
CA ASP A 403 -17.35 2.79 -4.75
C ASP A 403 -16.67 3.66 -5.85
N PHE A 404 -15.58 3.17 -6.45
CA PHE A 404 -14.79 3.84 -7.50
C PHE A 404 -14.13 2.82 -8.44
N GLU A 405 -13.75 3.27 -9.63
CA GLU A 405 -13.03 2.49 -10.64
C GLU A 405 -11.70 3.18 -10.96
N PHE A 406 -10.62 2.79 -10.31
CA PHE A 406 -9.30 3.40 -10.48
C PHE A 406 -8.32 2.54 -11.29
N SER A 407 -7.46 3.21 -12.05
CA SER A 407 -6.14 2.69 -12.39
C SER A 407 -5.12 3.30 -11.44
N ARG A 408 -4.44 2.46 -10.65
CA ARG A 408 -3.43 2.90 -9.69
C ARG A 408 -2.05 2.92 -10.32
N LEU A 409 -1.43 4.09 -10.37
CA LEU A 409 -0.05 4.30 -10.74
C LEU A 409 0.79 4.31 -9.46
N ALA A 410 1.17 3.13 -8.95
CA ALA A 410 1.98 3.01 -7.73
C ALA A 410 3.47 3.21 -8.06
N ILE A 411 4.02 4.37 -7.71
CA ILE A 411 5.38 4.76 -8.13
C ILE A 411 6.43 4.18 -7.17
N PRO A 412 7.34 3.29 -7.62
CA PRO A 412 8.47 2.81 -6.84
C PRO A 412 9.39 3.95 -6.38
N ARG A 413 9.96 3.80 -5.18
CA ARG A 413 10.79 4.84 -4.54
C ARG A 413 12.17 4.89 -5.17
N ARG A 414 12.62 6.11 -5.55
CA ARG A 414 13.95 6.39 -6.13
C ARG A 414 14.23 5.72 -7.49
N VAL A 415 13.20 5.28 -8.22
CA VAL A 415 13.34 4.54 -9.49
C VAL A 415 13.12 5.44 -10.70
N TYR A 416 12.00 6.14 -10.74
CA TYR A 416 11.59 6.93 -11.89
C TYR A 416 11.95 8.41 -11.73
N THR A 417 12.43 9.00 -12.83
CA THR A 417 12.76 10.43 -12.95
C THR A 417 11.55 11.24 -13.42
N GLN A 418 11.70 12.57 -13.46
CA GLN A 418 10.65 13.45 -13.99
C GLN A 418 10.26 13.10 -15.44
N ALA A 419 11.21 12.74 -16.30
CA ALA A 419 10.90 12.34 -17.68
C ALA A 419 9.95 11.13 -17.75
N HIS A 420 10.07 10.17 -16.84
CA HIS A 420 9.12 9.06 -16.75
C HIS A 420 7.73 9.53 -16.28
N LEU A 421 7.66 10.49 -15.35
CA LEU A 421 6.39 11.08 -14.92
C LEU A 421 5.71 11.86 -16.05
N ASP A 422 6.48 12.55 -16.89
CA ASP A 422 5.97 13.22 -18.08
C ASP A 422 5.38 12.22 -19.09
N ILE A 423 6.05 11.09 -19.34
CA ILE A 423 5.54 10.02 -20.20
C ILE A 423 4.22 9.44 -19.62
N MET A 424 4.13 9.27 -18.30
CA MET A 424 2.89 8.81 -17.66
C MET A 424 1.73 9.80 -17.91
N ALA A 425 1.99 11.10 -17.76
CA ALA A 425 0.99 12.14 -18.01
C ALA A 425 0.59 12.19 -19.49
N ASP A 426 1.57 12.18 -20.41
CA ASP A 426 1.34 12.26 -21.84
C ASP A 426 0.54 11.05 -22.36
N ALA A 427 0.83 9.84 -21.86
CA ALA A 427 0.07 8.63 -22.18
C ALA A 427 -1.40 8.74 -21.72
N LEU A 428 -1.64 9.24 -20.51
CA LEU A 428 -2.99 9.47 -19.98
C LEU A 428 -3.75 10.51 -20.80
N ILE A 429 -3.07 11.58 -21.24
CA ILE A 429 -3.66 12.63 -22.11
C ILE A 429 -4.05 12.03 -23.46
N ALA A 430 -3.16 11.29 -24.10
CA ALA A 430 -3.43 10.63 -25.39
C ALA A 430 -4.62 9.65 -25.31
N ILE A 431 -4.71 8.87 -24.20
CA ILE A 431 -5.85 7.98 -23.97
C ILE A 431 -7.13 8.76 -23.77
N LYS A 432 -7.12 9.84 -23.00
CA LYS A 432 -8.28 10.71 -22.78
C LYS A 432 -8.83 11.27 -24.09
N GLU A 433 -7.95 11.76 -24.98
CA GLU A 433 -8.35 12.32 -26.28
C GLU A 433 -9.13 11.31 -27.15
N ARG A 434 -8.74 10.03 -27.12
CA ARG A 434 -9.36 8.95 -27.85
C ARG A 434 -10.31 8.06 -27.04
N ALA A 435 -10.60 8.39 -25.76
CA ALA A 435 -11.44 7.57 -24.88
C ALA A 435 -12.80 7.21 -25.49
N HIS A 436 -13.39 8.12 -26.25
CA HIS A 436 -14.65 7.92 -26.95
C HIS A 436 -14.61 6.83 -28.05
N THR A 437 -13.43 6.41 -28.50
CA THR A 437 -13.26 5.34 -29.49
C THR A 437 -13.23 3.95 -28.87
N ILE A 438 -12.91 3.84 -27.57
CA ILE A 438 -12.89 2.60 -26.79
C ILE A 438 -14.33 2.32 -26.33
N LYS A 439 -15.05 1.48 -27.04
CA LYS A 439 -16.52 1.30 -26.87
C LYS A 439 -16.91 0.38 -25.74
N ARG A 440 -16.11 -0.64 -25.49
CA ARG A 440 -16.41 -1.73 -24.54
C ARG A 440 -15.19 -2.06 -23.70
N GLY A 441 -15.42 -2.69 -22.58
CA GLY A 441 -14.38 -3.18 -21.69
C GLY A 441 -14.04 -4.65 -21.88
N TYR A 442 -13.85 -5.34 -20.78
CA TYR A 442 -13.39 -6.73 -20.74
C TYR A 442 -14.42 -7.63 -20.05
N LYS A 443 -14.44 -8.91 -20.42
CA LYS A 443 -15.14 -9.99 -19.71
C LYS A 443 -14.11 -10.96 -19.13
N ILE A 444 -14.38 -11.48 -17.94
CA ILE A 444 -13.59 -12.54 -17.34
C ILE A 444 -13.93 -13.85 -18.05
N THR A 445 -12.90 -14.58 -18.49
CA THR A 445 -13.04 -15.89 -19.14
C THR A 445 -12.67 -17.04 -18.20
N TRP A 446 -11.89 -16.74 -17.16
CA TRP A 446 -11.52 -17.63 -16.07
C TRP A 446 -11.05 -16.84 -14.86
N GLU A 447 -11.40 -17.28 -13.66
CA GLU A 447 -10.93 -16.68 -12.40
C GLU A 447 -10.77 -17.73 -11.30
N PRO A 448 -9.81 -17.52 -10.35
CA PRO A 448 -9.72 -18.30 -9.13
C PRO A 448 -10.80 -17.86 -8.13
N PRO A 449 -11.11 -18.69 -7.11
CA PRO A 449 -12.19 -18.40 -6.15
C PRO A 449 -11.92 -17.19 -5.23
N ILE A 450 -10.66 -16.78 -5.06
CA ILE A 450 -10.25 -15.62 -4.24
C ILE A 450 -9.12 -14.85 -4.94
N LEU A 451 -9.02 -13.54 -4.66
CA LEU A 451 -7.94 -12.67 -5.16
C LEU A 451 -7.77 -12.77 -6.69
N ARG A 452 -8.90 -12.76 -7.41
CA ARG A 452 -8.97 -13.05 -8.85
C ARG A 452 -8.09 -12.14 -9.71
N HIS A 453 -7.94 -10.89 -9.35
CA HIS A 453 -7.16 -9.90 -10.12
C HIS A 453 -5.69 -10.31 -10.34
N PHE A 454 -5.12 -11.13 -9.46
CA PHE A 454 -3.75 -11.65 -9.64
C PHE A 454 -3.62 -12.71 -10.73
N GLN A 455 -4.69 -13.43 -11.09
CA GLN A 455 -4.58 -14.62 -11.91
C GLN A 455 -5.64 -14.73 -13.02
N ALA A 456 -6.74 -13.97 -12.95
CA ALA A 456 -7.83 -14.09 -13.88
C ALA A 456 -7.37 -13.89 -15.34
N SER A 457 -8.07 -14.54 -16.25
CA SER A 457 -7.96 -14.34 -17.68
C SER A 457 -9.15 -13.52 -18.19
N LEU A 458 -8.88 -12.53 -19.02
CA LEU A 458 -9.88 -11.66 -19.62
C LEU A 458 -9.84 -11.75 -21.14
N ALA A 459 -10.93 -11.30 -21.76
CA ALA A 459 -11.01 -11.08 -23.21
C ALA A 459 -11.78 -9.77 -23.48
N PRO A 460 -11.45 -9.03 -24.55
CA PRO A 460 -12.24 -7.88 -24.98
C PRO A 460 -13.70 -8.28 -25.24
N ILE A 461 -14.63 -7.37 -24.99
CA ILE A 461 -16.03 -7.51 -25.40
C ILE A 461 -16.16 -6.89 -26.79
N GLU A 462 -16.72 -7.65 -27.73
CA GLU A 462 -16.97 -7.22 -29.12
C GLU A 462 -18.07 -6.15 -29.20
#